data_33ac948dbf68c4aa31058c6cfa171a36
#
_entry.id   33ac948dbf68c4aa31058c6cfa171a36
#
_cell.length_a   1.000
_cell.length_b   1.000
_cell.length_c   1.000
_cell.angle_alpha   90.00
_cell.angle_beta   90.00
_cell.angle_gamma   90.00
#
_symmetry.space_group_name_H-M   'P 1'
#
loop_
_entity.id
_entity.type
_entity.pdbx_description
1 polymer ?
#
loop_
_entity_poly.entity_id
_entity_poly.type
_entity_poly.pdbx_seq_one_letter_code
_entity_poly.pdbx_strand_id
1 'polypeptide(L)'
;MKHTEIRSAVIDALESAVGDSVIYFDGRPAVIEEEDFPAIAVYLSDAEYTGEELDSDTWQATLHIEVFLPAQVPDSELDEWVETRIYPAISDIPALSQLITVMVPQGYEYQRDDSLALWSSADLKYSINYEM
;
A
#
# COMPACT_ATOMS: atom_id res chain seq x y z
N MET A 1 10.15 -14.92 3.34
CA MET A 1 10.79 -13.71 2.81
C MET A 1 10.15 -12.49 3.44
N LYS A 2 10.95 -11.63 4.00
CA LYS A 2 10.46 -10.50 4.80
C LYS A 2 9.51 -9.57 4.03
N HIS A 3 9.93 -9.13 2.85
CA HIS A 3 9.10 -8.21 2.05
C HIS A 3 7.77 -8.85 1.63
N THR A 4 7.81 -10.11 1.26
CA THR A 4 6.59 -10.86 0.90
C THR A 4 5.65 -10.96 2.09
N GLU A 5 6.17 -11.24 3.27
CA GLU A 5 5.38 -11.37 4.49
C GLU A 5 4.75 -10.03 4.91
N ILE A 6 5.47 -8.92 4.74
CA ILE A 6 4.94 -7.59 5.02
C ILE A 6 3.75 -7.30 4.10
N ARG A 7 3.92 -7.51 2.80
CA ARG A 7 2.82 -7.27 1.85
C ARG A 7 1.62 -8.16 2.12
N SER A 8 1.85 -9.43 2.41
CA SER A 8 0.77 -10.38 2.73
C SER A 8 -0.01 -9.95 3.97
N ALA A 9 0.68 -9.52 5.01
CA ALA A 9 0.01 -9.07 6.25
C ALA A 9 -0.89 -7.87 5.98
N VAL A 10 -0.43 -6.93 5.15
CA VAL A 10 -1.22 -5.76 4.76
C VAL A 10 -2.42 -6.16 3.93
N ILE A 11 -2.22 -7.01 2.93
CA ILE A 11 -3.31 -7.47 2.05
C ILE A 11 -4.37 -8.21 2.86
N ASP A 12 -3.96 -9.10 3.75
CA ASP A 12 -4.91 -9.85 4.59
C ASP A 12 -5.75 -8.91 5.47
N ALA A 13 -5.12 -7.89 6.04
CA ALA A 13 -5.84 -6.91 6.84
C ALA A 13 -6.83 -6.11 6.00
N LEU A 14 -6.44 -5.73 4.79
CA LEU A 14 -7.33 -5.00 3.87
C LEU A 14 -8.51 -5.87 3.44
N GLU A 15 -8.27 -7.14 3.10
CA GLU A 15 -9.34 -8.05 2.73
C GLU A 15 -10.36 -8.22 3.85
N SER A 16 -9.90 -8.28 5.10
CA SER A 16 -10.79 -8.40 6.26
C SER A 16 -11.61 -7.14 6.50
N ALA A 17 -11.03 -5.97 6.30
CA ALA A 17 -11.67 -4.70 6.62
C ALA A 17 -12.48 -4.12 5.47
N VAL A 18 -11.98 -4.25 4.24
CA VAL A 18 -12.59 -3.63 3.05
C VAL A 18 -13.49 -4.62 2.31
N GLY A 19 -13.10 -5.89 2.28
CA GLY A 19 -13.90 -6.94 1.66
C GLY A 19 -13.30 -7.49 0.39
N ASP A 20 -14.02 -8.41 -0.23
CA ASP A 20 -13.58 -9.15 -1.42
C ASP A 20 -14.12 -8.59 -2.74
N SER A 21 -14.83 -7.46 -2.69
CA SER A 21 -15.28 -6.78 -3.91
C SER A 21 -14.17 -5.99 -4.60
N VAL A 22 -12.97 -6.01 -4.03
CA VAL A 22 -11.78 -5.31 -4.51
C VAL A 22 -10.78 -6.34 -5.00
N ILE A 23 -10.07 -6.03 -6.07
CA ILE A 23 -8.94 -6.84 -6.53
C ILE A 23 -7.67 -6.35 -5.85
N TYR A 24 -6.94 -7.25 -5.21
CA TYR A 24 -5.71 -6.93 -4.48
C TYR A 24 -4.50 -7.41 -5.28
N PHE A 25 -3.53 -6.52 -5.49
CA PHE A 25 -2.29 -6.85 -6.17
C PHE A 25 -1.13 -6.88 -5.17
N ASP A 26 -0.35 -7.95 -5.22
CA ASP A 26 0.92 -8.05 -4.50
C ASP A 26 2.01 -7.48 -5.41
N GLY A 27 2.30 -6.21 -5.22
CA GLY A 27 3.16 -5.44 -6.11
C GLY A 27 2.35 -4.52 -7.01
N ARG A 28 3.02 -3.52 -7.60
CA ARG A 28 2.33 -2.60 -8.49
C ARG A 28 2.12 -3.25 -9.85
N PRO A 29 0.88 -3.38 -10.33
CA PRO A 29 0.64 -4.02 -11.62
C PRO A 29 1.14 -3.14 -12.77
N ALA A 30 1.60 -3.78 -13.85
CA ALA A 30 2.04 -3.06 -15.04
C ALA A 30 0.85 -2.46 -15.80
N VAL A 31 -0.28 -3.16 -15.79
CA VAL A 31 -1.50 -2.75 -16.50
C VAL A 31 -2.71 -2.98 -15.62
N ILE A 32 -3.65 -2.04 -15.62
CA ILE A 32 -4.94 -2.19 -14.95
C ILE A 32 -6.03 -2.07 -16.02
N GLU A 33 -6.91 -3.05 -16.08
CA GLU A 33 -7.99 -3.08 -17.06
C GLU A 33 -9.31 -2.61 -16.44
N GLU A 34 -10.29 -2.27 -17.30
CA GLU A 34 -11.57 -1.73 -16.85
C GLU A 34 -12.30 -2.63 -15.85
N GLU A 35 -12.20 -3.94 -16.01
CA GLU A 35 -12.85 -4.89 -15.12
C GLU A 35 -12.14 -5.05 -13.79
N ASP A 36 -10.96 -4.48 -13.61
CA ASP A 36 -10.18 -4.61 -12.38
C ASP A 36 -10.57 -3.61 -11.29
N PHE A 37 -11.40 -2.62 -11.59
CA PHE A 37 -11.77 -1.60 -10.60
C PHE A 37 -12.91 -2.04 -9.71
N PRO A 38 -12.90 -1.70 -8.44
CA PRO A 38 -11.79 -1.05 -7.71
C PRO A 38 -10.66 -2.03 -7.42
N ALA A 39 -9.44 -1.53 -7.42
CA ALA A 39 -8.26 -2.34 -7.16
C ALA A 39 -7.36 -1.67 -6.13
N ILE A 40 -6.68 -2.47 -5.33
CA ILE A 40 -5.71 -1.96 -4.35
C ILE A 40 -4.40 -2.72 -4.58
N ALA A 41 -3.31 -1.97 -4.76
CA ALA A 41 -1.98 -2.54 -4.89
C ALA A 41 -1.19 -2.26 -3.63
N VAL A 42 -0.51 -3.27 -3.11
CA VAL A 42 0.38 -3.16 -1.95
C VAL A 42 1.79 -3.45 -2.42
N TYR A 43 2.70 -2.50 -2.27
CA TYR A 43 4.07 -2.69 -2.74
C TYR A 43 5.04 -1.87 -1.91
N LEU A 44 6.32 -2.23 -2.05
CA LEU A 44 7.42 -1.55 -1.37
C LEU A 44 8.31 -0.88 -2.40
N SER A 45 8.89 0.25 -2.02
CA SER A 45 9.89 0.94 -2.83
C SER A 45 11.00 1.44 -1.95
N ASP A 46 12.14 1.77 -2.57
CA ASP A 46 13.26 2.42 -1.88
C ASP A 46 13.75 1.63 -0.66
N ALA A 47 13.82 0.31 -0.78
CA ALA A 47 14.35 -0.53 0.28
C ALA A 47 15.85 -0.28 0.42
N GLU A 48 16.25 0.24 1.58
CA GLU A 48 17.63 0.64 1.84
C GLU A 48 18.14 0.01 3.14
N TYR A 49 19.40 -0.41 3.10
CA TYR A 49 20.10 -0.83 4.30
C TYR A 49 20.54 0.41 5.07
N THR A 50 20.12 0.56 6.32
CA THR A 50 20.48 1.73 7.11
C THR A 50 21.86 1.61 7.76
N GLY A 51 22.27 0.39 8.08
CA GLY A 51 23.62 0.12 8.57
C GLY A 51 24.01 0.77 9.90
N GLU A 52 23.04 1.22 10.67
CA GLU A 52 23.29 1.99 11.88
C GLU A 52 23.74 1.14 13.07
N GLU A 53 23.47 -0.16 13.04
CA GLU A 53 23.83 -1.05 14.14
C GLU A 53 24.68 -2.21 13.65
N LEU A 54 25.73 -2.53 14.43
CA LEU A 54 26.66 -3.60 14.07
C LEU A 54 26.07 -5.00 14.22
N ASP A 55 25.07 -5.16 15.07
CA ASP A 55 24.52 -6.47 15.42
C ASP A 55 23.19 -6.79 14.76
N SER A 56 22.65 -5.89 13.92
CA SER A 56 21.38 -6.13 13.26
C SER A 56 21.37 -5.56 11.85
N ASP A 57 20.70 -6.28 10.94
CA ASP A 57 20.48 -5.82 9.58
C ASP A 57 19.19 -4.99 9.55
N THR A 58 19.31 -3.71 9.84
CA THR A 58 18.19 -2.79 9.85
C THR A 58 17.99 -2.18 8.46
N TRP A 59 16.78 -2.25 7.97
CA TRP A 59 16.37 -1.75 6.66
C TRP A 59 15.24 -0.77 6.79
N GLN A 60 15.10 0.07 5.79
CA GLN A 60 14.01 1.03 5.67
C GLN A 60 13.42 0.96 4.27
N ALA A 61 12.11 1.10 4.17
CA ALA A 61 11.43 1.11 2.88
C ALA A 61 10.19 1.99 2.96
N THR A 62 9.63 2.31 1.80
CA THR A 62 8.33 2.96 1.70
C THR A 62 7.30 1.88 1.37
N LEU A 63 6.28 1.79 2.21
CA LEU A 63 5.13 0.92 1.98
C LEU A 63 4.05 1.74 1.28
N HIS A 64 3.61 1.25 0.13
CA HIS A 64 2.57 1.88 -0.67
C HIS A 64 1.29 1.05 -0.61
N ILE A 65 0.18 1.73 -0.40
CA ILE A 65 -1.14 1.14 -0.53
C ILE A 65 -1.90 2.06 -1.48
N GLU A 66 -1.99 1.64 -2.74
CA GLU A 66 -2.52 2.48 -3.80
C GLU A 66 -3.86 1.94 -4.27
N VAL A 67 -4.92 2.76 -4.14
CA VAL A 67 -6.25 2.40 -4.63
C VAL A 67 -6.44 2.96 -6.02
N PHE A 68 -6.93 2.12 -6.93
CA PHE A 68 -7.18 2.47 -8.33
C PHE A 68 -8.67 2.47 -8.60
N LEU A 69 -9.16 3.55 -9.20
CA LEU A 69 -10.55 3.72 -9.61
C LEU A 69 -10.58 4.17 -11.08
N PRO A 70 -11.74 4.14 -11.74
CA PRO A 70 -11.84 4.66 -13.11
C PRO A 70 -11.37 6.11 -13.21
N ALA A 71 -10.84 6.49 -14.37
CA ALA A 71 -10.19 7.79 -14.56
C ALA A 71 -11.10 8.99 -14.29
N GLN A 72 -12.40 8.85 -14.53
CA GLN A 72 -13.34 9.96 -14.46
C GLN A 72 -13.90 10.23 -13.06
N VAL A 73 -13.57 9.40 -12.06
CA VAL A 73 -14.08 9.64 -10.71
C VAL A 73 -13.41 10.87 -10.11
N PRO A 74 -14.13 11.64 -9.28
CA PRO A 74 -13.54 12.80 -8.63
C PRO A 74 -12.62 12.41 -7.49
N ASP A 75 -11.74 13.33 -7.12
CA ASP A 75 -10.79 13.09 -6.02
C ASP A 75 -11.50 12.77 -4.70
N SER A 76 -12.71 13.28 -4.50
CA SER A 76 -13.48 12.98 -3.29
C SER A 76 -13.81 11.49 -3.13
N GLU A 77 -13.95 10.76 -4.23
CA GLU A 77 -14.14 9.31 -4.17
C GLU A 77 -12.85 8.59 -3.74
N LEU A 78 -11.72 9.06 -4.25
CA LEU A 78 -10.42 8.55 -3.81
C LEU A 78 -10.21 8.84 -2.32
N ASP A 79 -10.56 10.04 -1.87
CA ASP A 79 -10.48 10.41 -0.47
C ASP A 79 -11.32 9.51 0.42
N GLU A 80 -12.54 9.18 -0.03
CA GLU A 80 -13.40 8.28 0.72
C GLU A 80 -12.75 6.91 0.90
N TRP A 81 -12.14 6.37 -0.15
CA TRP A 81 -11.44 5.10 -0.05
C TRP A 81 -10.28 5.16 0.94
N VAL A 82 -9.45 6.20 0.84
CA VAL A 82 -8.29 6.33 1.72
C VAL A 82 -8.71 6.58 3.16
N GLU A 83 -9.57 7.58 3.39
CA GLU A 83 -9.86 8.06 4.75
C GLU A 83 -10.81 7.14 5.51
N THR A 84 -11.77 6.52 4.84
CA THR A 84 -12.79 5.73 5.54
C THR A 84 -12.58 4.23 5.46
N ARG A 85 -11.84 3.73 4.48
CA ARG A 85 -11.67 2.29 4.28
C ARG A 85 -10.25 1.80 4.48
N ILE A 86 -9.27 2.46 3.86
CA ILE A 86 -7.87 1.98 3.86
C ILE A 86 -7.13 2.42 5.11
N TYR A 87 -7.09 3.71 5.39
CA TYR A 87 -6.31 4.24 6.50
C TYR A 87 -6.72 3.61 7.84
N PRO A 88 -8.01 3.48 8.17
CA PRO A 88 -8.40 2.80 9.41
C PRO A 88 -7.99 1.33 9.46
N ALA A 89 -8.01 0.63 8.33
CA ALA A 89 -7.62 -0.78 8.27
C ALA A 89 -6.13 -0.98 8.56
N ILE A 90 -5.30 0.00 8.18
CA ILE A 90 -3.85 -0.08 8.34
C ILE A 90 -3.40 0.37 9.72
N SER A 91 -4.23 1.10 10.46
CA SER A 91 -3.85 1.68 11.75
C SER A 91 -3.53 0.63 12.83
N ASP A 92 -4.04 -0.60 12.70
CA ASP A 92 -3.78 -1.66 13.67
C ASP A 92 -3.76 -3.01 12.96
N ILE A 93 -2.57 -3.46 12.61
CA ILE A 93 -2.34 -4.78 12.02
C ILE A 93 -1.40 -5.55 12.94
N PRO A 94 -1.93 -6.43 13.82
CA PRO A 94 -1.09 -7.16 14.77
C PRO A 94 0.03 -7.96 14.11
N ALA A 95 -0.23 -8.53 12.93
CA ALA A 95 0.78 -9.33 12.22
C ALA A 95 2.00 -8.49 11.83
N LEU A 96 1.83 -7.19 11.57
CA LEU A 96 2.94 -6.32 11.21
C LEU A 96 3.87 -6.05 12.39
N SER A 97 3.37 -6.05 13.61
CA SER A 97 4.19 -5.75 14.78
C SER A 97 5.31 -6.78 14.99
N GLN A 98 5.19 -7.95 14.38
CA GLN A 98 6.22 -8.98 14.43
C GLN A 98 7.20 -8.89 13.25
N LEU A 99 6.86 -8.12 12.23
CA LEU A 99 7.63 -8.02 10.99
C LEU A 99 8.40 -6.71 10.87
N ILE A 100 7.85 -5.63 11.42
CA ILE A 100 8.46 -4.30 11.33
C ILE A 100 8.60 -3.70 12.72
N THR A 101 9.53 -2.74 12.86
CA THR A 101 9.79 -2.08 14.13
C THR A 101 9.15 -0.70 14.21
N VAL A 102 9.05 0.00 13.08
CA VAL A 102 8.48 1.35 13.02
C VAL A 102 7.63 1.47 11.76
N MET A 103 6.51 2.16 11.87
CA MET A 103 5.64 2.48 10.74
C MET A 103 5.07 3.88 10.95
N VAL A 104 5.42 4.80 10.05
CA VAL A 104 5.04 6.20 10.14
C VAL A 104 4.33 6.64 8.87
N PRO A 105 3.09 7.17 8.96
CA PRO A 105 2.43 7.67 7.76
C PRO A 105 3.15 8.89 7.19
N GLN A 106 3.26 8.93 5.86
CA GLN A 106 3.89 10.02 5.13
C GLN A 106 2.86 10.89 4.39
N GLY A 107 1.66 10.38 4.19
CA GLY A 107 0.62 11.06 3.42
C GLY A 107 0.20 10.26 2.21
N TYR A 108 -0.56 10.86 1.32
CA TYR A 108 -0.92 10.19 0.07
C TYR A 108 -0.95 11.18 -1.09
N GLU A 109 -0.76 10.63 -2.31
CA GLU A 109 -0.71 11.38 -3.54
C GLU A 109 -1.76 10.90 -4.52
N TYR A 110 -2.36 11.84 -5.25
CA TYR A 110 -3.26 11.51 -6.36
C TYR A 110 -2.45 11.32 -7.62
N GLN A 111 -2.79 10.28 -8.39
CA GLN A 111 -2.18 10.03 -9.69
C GLN A 111 -3.25 9.75 -10.73
N ARG A 112 -2.94 10.04 -11.97
CA ARG A 112 -3.82 9.80 -13.10
C ARG A 112 -3.05 9.07 -14.18
N ASP A 113 -3.75 8.18 -14.89
CA ASP A 113 -3.17 7.50 -16.04
C ASP A 113 -3.09 8.51 -17.19
N ASP A 114 -1.87 8.97 -17.50
CA ASP A 114 -1.65 9.95 -18.57
C ASP A 114 -1.37 9.33 -19.92
N SER A 115 -1.34 8.00 -20.02
CA SER A 115 -1.17 7.28 -21.29
C SER A 115 -2.51 6.95 -21.95
N LEU A 116 -3.39 6.24 -21.21
CA LEU A 116 -4.64 5.71 -21.75
C LEU A 116 -5.87 6.29 -21.06
N ALA A 117 -5.68 7.11 -20.04
CA ALA A 117 -6.76 7.69 -19.24
C ALA A 117 -7.75 6.64 -18.72
N LEU A 118 -7.26 5.49 -18.30
CA LEU A 118 -8.08 4.39 -17.79
C LEU A 118 -8.35 4.48 -16.30
N TRP A 119 -7.37 4.96 -15.53
CA TRP A 119 -7.46 4.92 -14.07
C TRP A 119 -7.06 6.24 -13.43
N SER A 120 -7.55 6.42 -12.22
CA SER A 120 -7.06 7.41 -11.26
C SER A 120 -6.67 6.67 -9.99
N SER A 121 -5.79 7.22 -9.19
CA SER A 121 -5.38 6.55 -7.96
C SER A 121 -5.05 7.52 -6.85
N ALA A 122 -5.06 6.97 -5.62
CA ALA A 122 -4.49 7.61 -4.44
C ALA A 122 -3.51 6.63 -3.84
N ASP A 123 -2.28 7.07 -3.67
CA ASP A 123 -1.17 6.25 -3.17
C ASP A 123 -0.84 6.66 -1.74
N LEU A 124 -1.33 5.88 -0.78
CA LEU A 124 -1.06 6.09 0.65
C LEU A 124 0.29 5.49 0.98
N LYS A 125 1.17 6.29 1.59
CA LYS A 125 2.56 5.91 1.84
C LYS A 125 2.89 5.90 3.32
N TYR A 126 3.69 4.91 3.71
CA TYR A 126 4.25 4.80 5.05
C TYR A 126 5.74 4.57 4.97
N SER A 127 6.48 5.17 5.89
CA SER A 127 7.89 4.78 6.08
C SER A 127 7.92 3.64 7.08
N ILE A 128 8.57 2.55 6.72
CA ILE A 128 8.71 1.40 7.62
C ILE A 128 10.17 1.05 7.84
N ASN A 129 10.47 0.61 9.06
CA ASN A 129 11.78 0.07 9.42
C ASN A 129 11.60 -1.37 9.87
N TYR A 130 12.56 -2.22 9.53
CA TYR A 130 12.46 -3.64 9.84
C TYR A 130 13.86 -4.25 9.84
N GLU A 131 13.96 -5.44 10.42
CA GLU A 131 15.21 -6.21 10.45
C GLU A 131 15.10 -7.39 9.47
N MET A 132 16.16 -7.64 8.73
CA MET A 132 16.17 -8.76 7.79
C MET A 132 16.75 -10.05 8.45
#